data_cb39f62001c1db583d8bc05d4e65e519
#
_entry.id   cb39f62001c1db583d8bc05d4e65e519
#
_cell.length_a   1.000
_cell.length_b   1.000
_cell.length_c   1.000
_cell.angle_alpha   90.00
_cell.angle_beta   90.00
_cell.angle_gamma   90.00
#
_symmetry.space_group_name_H-M   'P 1'
#
loop_
_entity.id
_entity.type
_entity.pdbx_description
1 polymer ?
#
loop_
_entity_poly.entity_id
_entity_poly.type
_entity_poly.pdbx_seq_one_letter_code
_entity_poly.pdbx_strand_id
1 'polypeptide(L)'
;MKRKLLSTLLAAAGLLTASLGHAQVSGNVVKIGVMNDMSGLYADIGGPGSVVAAKMAVEDYLKATKSSLKVEVVSADHQNTPDVGSSIARKWYETDGVDMIADVPTSSVALAVNQVTKDMGKAFVNTGAATSDLTGKDCSPNTVHWLYDTWMLAHGTGSAVVKAGGDSWFFLTA
;
A
#
# COMPACT_ATOMS: atom_id res chain seq x y z
N MET A 1 -23.73 20.24 -49.49
CA MET A 1 -23.75 18.87 -48.91
C MET A 1 -22.37 18.29 -48.62
N LYS A 2 -21.30 18.60 -49.36
CA LYS A 2 -19.94 18.03 -49.16
C LYS A 2 -19.24 18.46 -47.86
N ARG A 3 -19.54 19.66 -47.32
CA ARG A 3 -18.94 20.16 -46.05
C ARG A 3 -19.47 19.48 -44.77
N LYS A 4 -20.71 18.99 -44.76
CA LYS A 4 -21.30 18.31 -43.59
C LYS A 4 -20.82 16.85 -43.44
N LEU A 5 -20.45 16.22 -44.56
CA LEU A 5 -19.87 14.87 -44.55
C LEU A 5 -18.43 14.84 -44.01
N LEU A 6 -17.64 15.90 -44.22
CA LEU A 6 -16.27 15.99 -43.69
C LEU A 6 -16.25 16.17 -42.16
N SER A 7 -17.21 16.96 -41.64
CA SER A 7 -17.28 17.19 -40.17
C SER A 7 -17.73 15.95 -39.39
N THR A 8 -18.57 15.11 -39.95
CA THR A 8 -19.00 13.84 -39.35
C THR A 8 -17.91 12.78 -39.38
N LEU A 9 -17.06 12.75 -40.39
CA LEU A 9 -15.92 11.84 -40.46
C LEU A 9 -14.81 12.22 -39.48
N LEU A 10 -14.57 13.50 -39.21
CA LEU A 10 -13.61 13.94 -38.18
C LEU A 10 -14.11 13.65 -36.78
N ALA A 11 -15.42 13.75 -36.51
CA ALA A 11 -15.98 13.42 -35.20
C ALA A 11 -15.93 11.91 -34.89
N ALA A 12 -16.09 11.07 -35.92
CA ALA A 12 -15.98 9.61 -35.78
C ALA A 12 -14.52 9.13 -35.57
N ALA A 13 -13.54 9.83 -36.15
CA ALA A 13 -12.11 9.50 -35.93
C ALA A 13 -11.61 9.88 -34.53
N GLY A 14 -12.22 10.89 -33.89
CA GLY A 14 -11.86 11.31 -32.53
C GLY A 14 -12.35 10.37 -31.42
N LEU A 15 -13.35 9.55 -31.69
CA LEU A 15 -13.91 8.59 -30.71
C LEU A 15 -13.16 7.23 -30.65
N LEU A 16 -12.31 6.95 -31.63
CA LEU A 16 -11.54 5.70 -31.69
C LEU A 16 -10.19 5.73 -30.96
N THR A 17 -9.80 6.87 -30.39
CA THR A 17 -8.55 7.01 -29.61
C THR A 17 -8.79 7.08 -28.10
N ALA A 18 -9.96 6.65 -27.61
CA ALA A 18 -10.07 6.28 -26.20
C ALA A 18 -9.21 5.01 -26.02
N SER A 19 -7.88 5.20 -25.89
CA SER A 19 -6.99 4.16 -25.42
C SER A 19 -7.55 3.73 -24.06
N LEU A 20 -8.12 2.54 -24.00
CA LEU A 20 -8.33 1.84 -22.74
C LEU A 20 -6.97 1.85 -22.08
N GLY A 21 -6.81 2.70 -21.05
CA GLY A 21 -5.63 2.73 -20.23
C GLY A 21 -5.50 1.37 -19.56
N HIS A 22 -4.89 0.44 -20.24
CA HIS A 22 -4.49 -0.80 -19.62
C HIS A 22 -3.37 -0.41 -18.66
N ALA A 23 -3.55 -0.67 -17.38
CA ALA A 23 -2.47 -0.60 -16.43
C ALA A 23 -1.33 -1.45 -17.00
N GLN A 24 -0.26 -0.78 -17.41
CA GLN A 24 0.87 -1.46 -18.03
C GLN A 24 1.64 -2.16 -16.94
N VAL A 25 1.45 -3.48 -16.84
CA VAL A 25 2.19 -4.34 -15.92
C VAL A 25 3.63 -4.39 -16.39
N SER A 26 4.57 -3.98 -15.55
CA SER A 26 6.01 -3.97 -15.86
C SER A 26 6.48 -5.38 -16.18
N GLY A 27 6.94 -5.62 -17.41
CA GLY A 27 7.54 -6.89 -17.80
C GLY A 27 6.61 -8.12 -17.76
N ASN A 28 5.29 -7.94 -17.80
CA ASN A 28 4.29 -9.03 -17.74
C ASN A 28 4.23 -9.77 -16.38
N VAL A 29 4.84 -9.21 -15.34
CA VAL A 29 4.84 -9.72 -13.97
C VAL A 29 4.47 -8.58 -13.03
N VAL A 30 3.49 -8.78 -12.15
CA VAL A 30 3.23 -7.87 -11.03
C VAL A 30 4.11 -8.29 -9.86
N LYS A 31 4.94 -7.37 -9.37
CA LYS A 31 5.83 -7.65 -8.25
C LYS A 31 5.37 -6.90 -6.99
N ILE A 32 5.02 -7.65 -5.95
CA ILE A 32 4.55 -7.14 -4.66
C ILE A 32 5.67 -7.29 -3.64
N GLY A 33 6.10 -6.19 -3.04
CA GLY A 33 7.08 -6.17 -1.96
C GLY A 33 6.39 -6.16 -0.59
N VAL A 34 6.50 -7.23 0.17
CA VAL A 34 6.05 -7.28 1.57
C VAL A 34 7.20 -6.85 2.46
N MET A 35 7.07 -5.68 3.07
CA MET A 35 8.11 -5.12 3.93
C MET A 35 7.62 -5.14 5.38
N ASN A 36 8.38 -5.79 6.25
CA ASN A 36 7.99 -5.98 7.64
C ASN A 36 9.20 -5.95 8.57
N ASP A 37 8.96 -5.98 9.87
CA ASP A 37 9.98 -6.28 10.88
C ASP A 37 10.10 -7.80 11.00
N MET A 38 11.16 -8.37 10.46
CA MET A 38 11.34 -9.84 10.42
C MET A 38 12.15 -10.35 11.60
N SER A 39 12.85 -9.48 12.31
CA SER A 39 13.84 -9.87 13.33
C SER A 39 13.73 -9.08 14.64
N GLY A 40 12.91 -8.03 14.69
CA GLY A 40 12.81 -7.13 15.83
C GLY A 40 11.52 -7.29 16.63
N LEU A 41 11.08 -6.17 17.24
CA LEU A 41 9.98 -6.10 18.20
C LEU A 41 8.64 -6.60 17.64
N TYR A 42 8.39 -6.41 16.36
CA TYR A 42 7.10 -6.74 15.72
C TYR A 42 7.15 -8.04 14.89
N ALA A 43 8.27 -8.79 14.93
CA ALA A 43 8.44 -9.99 14.14
C ALA A 43 7.36 -11.05 14.40
N ASP A 44 6.93 -11.21 15.66
CA ASP A 44 5.90 -12.17 16.05
C ASP A 44 4.46 -11.69 15.74
N ILE A 45 4.27 -10.39 15.49
CA ILE A 45 2.94 -9.83 15.17
C ILE A 45 2.63 -9.96 13.69
N GLY A 46 3.59 -9.68 12.83
CA GLY A 46 3.47 -9.73 11.38
C GLY A 46 4.58 -10.57 10.75
N GLY A 47 5.76 -10.00 10.69
CA GLY A 47 7.00 -10.65 10.26
C GLY A 47 6.86 -11.59 9.06
N PRO A 48 7.40 -12.81 9.15
CA PRO A 48 7.24 -13.82 8.10
C PRO A 48 5.79 -14.22 7.83
N GLY A 49 4.89 -14.09 8.81
CA GLY A 49 3.47 -14.38 8.67
C GLY A 49 2.79 -13.52 7.60
N SER A 50 3.13 -12.23 7.53
CA SER A 50 2.61 -11.33 6.49
C SER A 50 3.01 -11.76 5.09
N VAL A 51 4.21 -12.33 4.92
CA VAL A 51 4.66 -12.85 3.62
C VAL A 51 3.83 -14.06 3.19
N VAL A 52 3.53 -14.96 4.15
CA VAL A 52 2.67 -16.12 3.91
C VAL A 52 1.27 -15.66 3.53
N ALA A 53 0.69 -14.71 4.29
CA ALA A 53 -0.64 -14.17 4.01
C ALA A 53 -0.71 -13.52 2.61
N ALA A 54 0.28 -12.73 2.23
CA ALA A 54 0.33 -12.12 0.90
C ALA A 54 0.41 -13.17 -0.22
N LYS A 55 1.22 -14.21 -0.07
CA LYS A 55 1.30 -15.31 -1.04
C LYS A 55 -0.03 -16.06 -1.17
N MET A 56 -0.67 -16.38 -0.05
CA MET A 56 -1.98 -17.01 -0.04
C MET A 56 -3.04 -16.15 -0.73
N ALA A 57 -3.07 -14.85 -0.46
CA ALA A 57 -4.00 -13.92 -1.12
C ALA A 57 -3.79 -13.88 -2.64
N VAL A 58 -2.55 -13.89 -3.11
CA VAL A 58 -2.21 -13.96 -4.54
C VAL A 58 -2.71 -15.27 -5.16
N GLU A 59 -2.45 -16.40 -4.52
CA GLU A 59 -2.89 -17.72 -4.99
C GLU A 59 -4.41 -17.79 -5.08
N ASP A 60 -5.13 -17.35 -4.04
CA ASP A 60 -6.58 -17.32 -4.00
C ASP A 60 -7.16 -16.43 -5.10
N TYR A 61 -6.60 -15.25 -5.31
CA TYR A 61 -7.02 -14.34 -6.37
C TYR A 61 -6.85 -14.98 -7.76
N LEU A 62 -5.66 -15.50 -8.06
CA LEU A 62 -5.37 -16.13 -9.35
C LEU A 62 -6.28 -17.32 -9.63
N LYS A 63 -6.55 -18.13 -8.60
CA LYS A 63 -7.46 -19.29 -8.70
C LYS A 63 -8.91 -18.86 -8.91
N ALA A 64 -9.39 -17.88 -8.12
CA ALA A 64 -10.77 -17.41 -8.19
C ALA A 64 -11.09 -16.73 -9.53
N THR A 65 -10.15 -15.93 -10.05
CA THR A 65 -10.34 -15.16 -11.28
C THR A 65 -9.91 -15.92 -12.54
N LYS A 66 -9.26 -17.07 -12.39
CA LYS A 66 -8.62 -17.81 -13.49
C LYS A 66 -7.67 -16.92 -14.30
N SER A 67 -7.04 -15.97 -13.63
CA SER A 67 -6.12 -15.03 -14.26
C SER A 67 -4.83 -15.72 -14.71
N SER A 68 -4.34 -15.35 -15.89
CA SER A 68 -3.02 -15.75 -16.38
C SER A 68 -1.91 -14.80 -15.91
N LEU A 69 -2.23 -13.83 -15.07
CA LEU A 69 -1.28 -12.86 -14.54
C LEU A 69 -0.17 -13.57 -13.75
N LYS A 70 1.06 -13.19 -14.00
CA LYS A 70 2.19 -13.63 -13.18
C LYS A 70 2.36 -12.64 -12.02
N VAL A 71 2.38 -13.15 -10.80
CA VAL A 71 2.59 -12.33 -9.61
C VAL A 71 3.79 -12.89 -8.83
N GLU A 72 4.72 -12.03 -8.49
CA GLU A 72 5.88 -12.33 -7.65
C GLU A 72 5.74 -11.61 -6.31
N VAL A 73 5.93 -12.33 -5.21
CA VAL A 73 5.97 -11.75 -3.86
C VAL A 73 7.40 -11.81 -3.35
N VAL A 74 8.01 -10.64 -3.17
CA VAL A 74 9.33 -10.48 -2.54
C VAL A 74 9.16 -9.93 -1.12
N SER A 75 10.15 -10.12 -0.26
CA SER A 75 10.08 -9.64 1.12
C SER A 75 11.39 -9.03 1.58
N ALA A 76 11.32 -8.11 2.54
CA ALA A 76 12.49 -7.55 3.20
C ALA A 76 12.19 -7.19 4.65
N ASP A 77 13.25 -7.18 5.44
CA ASP A 77 13.27 -6.78 6.84
C ASP A 77 13.66 -5.30 6.96
N HIS A 78 12.77 -4.46 7.44
CA HIS A 78 13.06 -3.05 7.70
C HIS A 78 13.68 -2.83 9.11
N GLN A 79 13.80 -3.90 9.91
CA GLN A 79 14.44 -3.87 11.23
C GLN A 79 13.89 -2.78 12.16
N ASN A 80 12.61 -2.47 12.01
CA ASN A 80 11.94 -1.40 12.76
C ASN A 80 12.61 0.00 12.62
N THR A 81 13.33 0.23 11.51
CA THR A 81 14.16 1.42 11.27
C THR A 81 13.71 2.18 10.01
N PRO A 82 13.29 3.46 10.11
CA PRO A 82 12.82 4.26 8.97
C PRO A 82 13.81 4.37 7.80
N ASP A 83 15.10 4.56 8.09
CA ASP A 83 16.12 4.70 7.06
C ASP A 83 16.34 3.39 6.29
N VAL A 84 16.26 2.24 6.96
CA VAL A 84 16.32 0.93 6.32
C VAL A 84 15.11 0.73 5.42
N GLY A 85 13.90 1.00 5.93
CA GLY A 85 12.66 0.89 5.16
C GLY A 85 12.65 1.78 3.91
N SER A 86 13.03 3.05 4.05
CA SER A 86 13.08 3.98 2.90
C SER A 86 14.15 3.58 1.87
N SER A 87 15.30 3.08 2.32
CA SER A 87 16.35 2.59 1.43
C SER A 87 15.91 1.36 0.63
N ILE A 88 15.23 0.41 1.30
CA ILE A 88 14.65 -0.76 0.64
C ILE A 88 13.58 -0.34 -0.37
N ALA A 89 12.69 0.58 0.00
CA ALA A 89 11.64 1.08 -0.89
C ALA A 89 12.22 1.71 -2.15
N ARG A 90 13.24 2.57 -2.03
CA ARG A 90 13.93 3.16 -3.19
C ARG A 90 14.53 2.08 -4.09
N LYS A 91 15.32 1.17 -3.52
CA LYS A 91 15.92 0.08 -4.27
C LYS A 91 14.88 -0.76 -5.01
N TRP A 92 13.79 -1.12 -4.34
CA TRP A 92 12.73 -1.92 -4.90
C TRP A 92 12.05 -1.24 -6.08
N TYR A 93 11.74 0.05 -5.97
CA TYR A 93 11.08 0.79 -7.05
C TYR A 93 12.02 1.17 -8.19
N GLU A 94 13.28 1.51 -7.90
CA GLU A 94 14.25 1.96 -8.91
C GLU A 94 14.91 0.81 -9.66
N THR A 95 15.23 -0.28 -8.95
CA THR A 95 16.13 -1.31 -9.47
C THR A 95 15.45 -2.68 -9.59
N ASP A 96 14.69 -3.09 -8.56
CA ASP A 96 14.20 -4.45 -8.47
C ASP A 96 12.83 -4.63 -9.17
N GLY A 97 12.23 -3.53 -9.66
CA GLY A 97 10.99 -3.55 -10.42
C GLY A 97 9.77 -3.90 -9.60
N VAL A 98 9.76 -3.59 -8.30
CA VAL A 98 8.57 -3.74 -7.45
C VAL A 98 7.52 -2.71 -7.86
N ASP A 99 6.28 -3.15 -8.04
CA ASP A 99 5.16 -2.29 -8.45
C ASP A 99 4.42 -1.70 -7.26
N MET A 100 4.33 -2.45 -6.16
CA MET A 100 3.60 -2.08 -4.95
C MET A 100 4.31 -2.59 -3.71
N ILE A 101 4.39 -1.76 -2.67
CA ILE A 101 4.79 -2.19 -1.32
C ILE A 101 3.53 -2.47 -0.51
N ALA A 102 3.56 -3.54 0.26
CA ALA A 102 2.49 -3.94 1.17
C ALA A 102 3.01 -4.09 2.60
N ASP A 103 2.11 -3.89 3.57
CA ASP A 103 2.28 -4.07 5.01
C ASP A 103 2.97 -2.89 5.69
N VAL A 104 4.21 -2.99 6.16
CA VAL A 104 4.99 -1.98 6.89
C VAL A 104 4.32 -1.60 8.23
N PRO A 105 4.41 -2.46 9.26
CA PRO A 105 3.64 -2.29 10.51
C PRO A 105 4.10 -1.15 11.41
N THR A 106 5.34 -0.70 11.29
CA THR A 106 5.89 0.37 12.13
C THR A 106 5.55 1.74 11.58
N SER A 107 4.84 2.58 12.33
CA SER A 107 4.34 3.88 11.88
C SER A 107 5.44 4.81 11.33
N SER A 108 6.58 4.91 12.00
CA SER A 108 7.69 5.75 11.53
C SER A 108 8.31 5.24 10.23
N VAL A 109 8.39 3.92 10.06
CA VAL A 109 8.85 3.29 8.81
C VAL A 109 7.81 3.51 7.70
N ALA A 110 6.52 3.31 8.01
CA ALA A 110 5.44 3.51 7.04
C ALA A 110 5.40 4.94 6.51
N LEU A 111 5.61 5.94 7.35
CA LEU A 111 5.69 7.35 6.92
C LEU A 111 6.89 7.59 5.98
N ALA A 112 8.06 7.01 6.30
CA ALA A 112 9.24 7.11 5.44
C ALA A 112 9.04 6.41 4.09
N VAL A 113 8.45 5.21 4.08
CA VAL A 113 8.09 4.48 2.86
C VAL A 113 7.01 5.22 2.06
N ASN A 114 6.01 5.80 2.74
CA ASN A 114 4.96 6.61 2.11
C ASN A 114 5.54 7.79 1.33
N GLN A 115 6.52 8.48 1.90
CA GLN A 115 7.19 9.59 1.21
C GLN A 115 7.91 9.10 -0.06
N VAL A 116 8.67 8.01 0.02
CA VAL A 116 9.34 7.42 -1.15
C VAL A 116 8.33 7.02 -2.22
N THR A 117 7.24 6.36 -1.82
CA THR A 117 6.16 5.92 -2.72
C THR A 117 5.51 7.10 -3.44
N LYS A 118 5.24 8.18 -2.69
CA LYS A 118 4.69 9.43 -3.23
C LYS A 118 5.61 10.06 -4.26
N ASP A 119 6.90 10.20 -3.93
CA ASP A 119 7.91 10.83 -4.80
C ASP A 119 8.09 10.05 -6.11
N MET A 120 7.94 8.74 -6.06
CA MET A 120 8.15 7.84 -7.20
C MET A 120 6.86 7.47 -7.95
N GLY A 121 5.70 7.97 -7.51
CA GLY A 121 4.42 7.67 -8.14
C GLY A 121 4.04 6.18 -8.13
N LYS A 122 4.49 5.45 -7.11
CA LYS A 122 4.24 4.00 -6.93
C LYS A 122 3.09 3.75 -5.96
N ALA A 123 2.67 2.50 -5.81
CA ALA A 123 1.58 2.12 -4.92
C ALA A 123 2.08 1.60 -3.56
N PHE A 124 1.39 2.00 -2.49
CA PHE A 124 1.62 1.49 -1.15
C PHE A 124 0.28 1.11 -0.49
N VAL A 125 0.17 -0.12 -0.01
CA VAL A 125 -0.97 -0.61 0.77
C VAL A 125 -0.50 -0.93 2.17
N ASN A 126 -0.77 -0.02 3.10
CA ASN A 126 -0.43 -0.21 4.49
C ASN A 126 -1.50 -1.03 5.21
N THR A 127 -1.09 -2.14 5.83
CA THR A 127 -1.96 -3.06 6.57
C THR A 127 -1.53 -3.24 8.03
N GLY A 128 -0.51 -2.52 8.48
CA GLY A 128 0.10 -2.71 9.78
C GLY A 128 0.29 -1.45 10.63
N ALA A 129 0.69 -0.32 10.05
CA ALA A 129 0.97 0.90 10.79
C ALA A 129 -0.30 1.68 11.12
N ALA A 130 -0.49 2.04 12.38
CA ALA A 130 -1.72 2.66 12.86
C ALA A 130 -1.71 4.19 12.87
N THR A 131 -0.64 4.86 12.44
CA THR A 131 -0.60 6.33 12.51
C THR A 131 -1.67 7.00 11.67
N SER A 132 -2.46 7.91 12.28
CA SER A 132 -3.45 8.73 11.58
C SER A 132 -2.83 9.68 10.55
N ASP A 133 -1.51 9.93 10.63
CA ASP A 133 -0.82 10.83 9.70
C ASP A 133 -0.85 10.33 8.26
N LEU A 134 -0.92 8.99 8.04
CA LEU A 134 -1.04 8.40 6.71
C LEU A 134 -2.33 8.79 5.97
N THR A 135 -3.39 9.12 6.70
CA THR A 135 -4.67 9.61 6.15
C THR A 135 -4.89 11.08 6.43
N GLY A 136 -4.00 11.72 7.21
CA GLY A 136 -4.02 13.11 7.62
C GLY A 136 -2.98 13.96 6.89
N LYS A 137 -2.07 14.55 7.66
CA LYS A 137 -1.09 15.53 7.16
C LYS A 137 -0.08 14.96 6.14
N ASP A 138 0.21 13.67 6.22
CA ASP A 138 1.17 12.99 5.35
C ASP A 138 0.46 12.10 4.30
N CYS A 139 -0.83 12.33 4.04
CA CYS A 139 -1.58 11.55 3.06
C CYS A 139 -0.98 11.64 1.65
N SER A 140 -1.15 10.56 0.90
CA SER A 140 -0.67 10.44 -0.46
C SER A 140 -1.77 9.81 -1.34
N PRO A 141 -1.94 10.26 -2.59
CA PRO A 141 -2.88 9.65 -3.52
C PRO A 141 -2.48 8.22 -3.91
N ASN A 142 -1.25 7.84 -3.60
CA ASN A 142 -0.66 6.54 -3.95
C ASN A 142 -0.74 5.53 -2.80
N THR A 143 -1.27 5.92 -1.63
CA THR A 143 -1.28 5.09 -0.43
C THR A 143 -2.69 4.76 0.01
N VAL A 144 -2.93 3.49 0.28
CA VAL A 144 -4.15 2.99 0.93
C VAL A 144 -3.80 2.56 2.35
N HIS A 145 -4.42 3.17 3.34
CA HIS A 145 -4.31 2.78 4.75
C HIS A 145 -5.48 1.83 5.08
N TRP A 146 -5.20 0.55 5.20
CA TRP A 146 -6.21 -0.52 5.25
C TRP A 146 -6.36 -1.13 6.65
N LEU A 147 -6.38 -0.30 7.69
CA LEU A 147 -6.65 -0.75 9.06
C LEU A 147 -7.13 0.43 9.92
N TYR A 148 -7.33 0.15 11.22
CA TYR A 148 -7.61 1.18 12.22
C TYR A 148 -6.46 2.18 12.35
N ASP A 149 -6.74 3.34 12.90
CA ASP A 149 -5.73 4.35 13.18
C ASP A 149 -5.70 4.78 14.66
N THR A 150 -4.69 5.55 15.03
CA THR A 150 -4.49 6.04 16.39
C THR A 150 -5.62 6.97 16.82
N TRP A 151 -6.25 7.71 15.91
CA TRP A 151 -7.40 8.53 16.22
C TRP A 151 -8.60 7.67 16.63
N MET A 152 -8.89 6.64 15.85
CA MET A 152 -9.98 5.70 16.12
C MET A 152 -9.77 4.97 17.46
N LEU A 153 -8.56 4.52 17.74
CA LEU A 153 -8.23 3.83 19.01
C LEU A 153 -8.41 4.74 20.22
N ALA A 154 -7.89 5.98 20.14
CA ALA A 154 -8.00 6.93 21.23
C ALA A 154 -9.44 7.36 21.49
N HIS A 155 -10.22 7.68 20.45
CA HIS A 155 -11.59 8.17 20.58
C HIS A 155 -12.60 7.06 20.87
N GLY A 156 -12.43 5.89 20.29
CA GLY A 156 -13.32 4.75 20.54
C GLY A 156 -13.17 4.20 21.95
N THR A 157 -12.01 3.60 22.23
CA THR A 157 -11.74 2.94 23.52
C THR A 157 -11.69 3.92 24.68
N GLY A 158 -10.92 5.02 24.52
CA GLY A 158 -10.77 6.03 25.55
C GLY A 158 -12.11 6.63 25.98
N SER A 159 -12.93 7.04 25.01
CA SER A 159 -14.25 7.60 25.28
C SER A 159 -15.20 6.58 25.95
N ALA A 160 -15.15 5.32 25.56
CA ALA A 160 -15.98 4.28 26.16
C ALA A 160 -15.62 4.03 27.63
N VAL A 161 -14.32 3.96 27.95
CA VAL A 161 -13.84 3.77 29.33
C VAL A 161 -14.20 4.97 30.22
N VAL A 162 -13.99 6.19 29.73
CA VAL A 162 -14.38 7.40 30.49
C VAL A 162 -15.90 7.44 30.74
N LYS A 163 -16.73 7.13 29.77
CA LYS A 163 -18.18 7.05 29.92
C LYS A 163 -18.62 5.96 30.91
N ALA A 164 -17.84 4.90 31.06
CA ALA A 164 -18.05 3.85 32.04
C ALA A 164 -17.52 4.19 33.45
N GLY A 165 -16.99 5.39 33.66
CA GLY A 165 -16.50 5.90 34.95
C GLY A 165 -15.00 5.72 35.19
N GLY A 166 -14.22 5.35 34.16
CA GLY A 166 -12.77 5.32 34.24
C GLY A 166 -12.17 6.73 34.31
N ASP A 167 -11.38 7.03 35.30
CA ASP A 167 -10.80 8.36 35.58
C ASP A 167 -9.27 8.36 35.74
N SER A 168 -8.65 7.19 35.73
CA SER A 168 -7.19 7.04 35.83
C SER A 168 -6.66 6.11 34.75
N TRP A 169 -5.45 6.42 34.24
CA TRP A 169 -4.87 5.75 33.09
C TRP A 169 -3.42 5.38 33.31
N PHE A 170 -3.07 4.20 32.85
CA PHE A 170 -1.68 3.76 32.74
C PHE A 170 -1.39 3.43 31.28
N PHE A 171 -0.28 3.95 30.75
CA PHE A 171 0.15 3.70 29.38
C PHE A 171 1.37 2.80 29.34
N LEU A 172 1.29 1.73 28.59
CA LEU A 172 2.43 0.91 28.19
C LEU A 172 2.69 1.19 26.71
N THR A 173 3.87 1.70 26.41
CA THR A 173 4.26 2.08 25.04
C THR A 173 5.43 1.22 24.58
N ALA A 174 5.49 1.01 23.26
CA ALA A 174 6.64 0.37 22.62
C ALA A 174 7.84 1.32 22.59
#